data_e48493e34d63b77852568f15c49f35fb
#
_entry.id   e48493e34d63b77852568f15c49f35fb
#
_cell.length_a   1.000
_cell.length_b   1.000
_cell.length_c   1.000
_cell.angle_alpha   90.00
_cell.angle_beta   90.00
_cell.angle_gamma   90.00
#
_symmetry.space_group_name_H-M   'P 1'
#
loop_
_entity.id
_entity.type
_entity.pdbx_description
1 polymer ?
#
loop_
_entity_poly.entity_id
_entity_poly.type
_entity_poly.pdbx_seq_one_letter_code
_entity_poly.pdbx_strand_id
1 'polypeptide(L)'
;RDIDLDFIASITQSEIFDFLSYLANDRVARPDMAVPEHGIEAASRARKLSAIKSFYKYLTVRTKQLTENPVADLEYPKLRKSLPKYLTFEESSALLQAVSGTNEKRDYAILMLFLNCGIRRSELVGLNLTDVYEDRIRVVGKGNKERFVYFGSSCRKAIDADLEERSKIELT
;
A
#
# COMPACT_ATOMS: atom_id res chain seq x y z
N ARG A 1 -9.41 11.53 -29.43
CA ARG A 1 -8.72 10.50 -30.26
C ARG A 1 -9.04 9.18 -29.65
N ASP A 2 -9.52 8.24 -30.47
CA ASP A 2 -9.67 6.86 -30.02
C ASP A 2 -8.28 6.28 -29.80
N ILE A 3 -8.10 5.58 -28.68
CA ILE A 3 -6.84 4.91 -28.35
C ILE A 3 -6.94 3.51 -28.96
N ASP A 4 -6.35 3.37 -30.14
CA ASP A 4 -6.23 2.10 -30.84
C ASP A 4 -4.77 1.59 -30.86
N LEU A 5 -4.56 0.45 -31.49
CA LEU A 5 -3.25 -0.16 -31.57
C LEU A 5 -2.27 0.67 -32.42
N ASP A 6 -2.75 1.34 -33.46
CA ASP A 6 -1.93 2.18 -34.34
C ASP A 6 -1.44 3.41 -33.61
N PHE A 7 -2.29 4.04 -32.79
CA PHE A 7 -1.89 5.12 -31.90
C PHE A 7 -0.82 4.66 -30.89
N ILE A 8 -1.01 3.49 -30.26
CA ILE A 8 -0.04 2.93 -29.32
C ILE A 8 1.30 2.61 -30.00
N ALA A 9 1.26 2.13 -31.24
CA ALA A 9 2.44 1.85 -32.05
C ALA A 9 3.19 3.11 -32.48
N SER A 10 2.49 4.22 -32.63
CA SER A 10 3.08 5.51 -33.02
C SER A 10 3.81 6.24 -31.90
N ILE A 11 3.62 5.82 -30.63
CA ILE A 11 4.25 6.46 -29.47
C ILE A 11 5.76 6.18 -29.50
N THR A 12 6.53 7.25 -29.51
CA THR A 12 7.99 7.21 -29.57
C THR A 12 8.61 7.18 -28.16
N GLN A 13 9.88 6.77 -28.10
CA GLN A 13 10.68 6.86 -26.89
C GLN A 13 10.78 8.31 -26.34
N SER A 14 10.88 9.29 -27.24
CA SER A 14 10.93 10.71 -26.87
C SER A 14 9.67 11.17 -26.14
N GLU A 15 8.50 10.83 -26.65
CA GLU A 15 7.22 11.20 -26.00
C GLU A 15 7.07 10.59 -24.63
N ILE A 16 7.56 9.36 -24.44
CA ILE A 16 7.56 8.72 -23.12
C ILE A 16 8.55 9.40 -22.18
N PHE A 17 9.72 9.80 -22.70
CA PHE A 17 10.69 10.56 -21.93
C PHE A 17 10.15 11.94 -21.52
N ASP A 18 9.46 12.64 -22.42
CA ASP A 18 8.83 13.93 -22.14
C ASP A 18 7.72 13.78 -21.08
N PHE A 19 6.94 12.71 -21.15
CA PHE A 19 5.97 12.39 -20.11
C PHE A 19 6.64 12.13 -18.75
N LEU A 20 7.75 11.42 -18.70
CA LEU A 20 8.49 11.18 -17.46
C LEU A 20 9.12 12.48 -16.92
N SER A 21 9.56 13.38 -17.79
CA SER A 21 10.08 14.70 -17.46
C SER A 21 8.97 15.59 -16.89
N TYR A 22 7.81 15.61 -17.52
CA TYR A 22 6.61 16.27 -16.98
C TYR A 22 6.26 15.79 -15.58
N LEU A 23 6.28 14.48 -15.37
CA LEU A 23 6.03 13.90 -14.05
C LEU A 23 7.10 14.30 -13.01
N ALA A 24 8.31 14.60 -13.45
CA ALA A 24 9.40 14.98 -12.58
C ALA A 24 9.33 16.44 -12.12
N ASN A 25 8.87 17.33 -13.01
CA ASN A 25 9.06 18.77 -12.84
C ASN A 25 7.76 19.55 -12.78
N ASP A 26 6.78 19.22 -13.63
CA ASP A 26 5.66 20.11 -13.91
C ASP A 26 4.35 19.65 -13.27
N ARG A 27 4.20 18.33 -13.03
CA ARG A 27 2.98 17.82 -12.44
C ARG A 27 2.78 18.35 -11.03
N VAL A 28 1.64 18.99 -10.77
CA VAL A 28 1.24 19.37 -9.42
C VAL A 28 0.93 18.11 -8.59
N ALA A 29 1.77 17.83 -7.60
CA ALA A 29 1.65 16.62 -6.78
C ALA A 29 0.63 16.79 -5.65
N ARG A 30 0.57 18.00 -5.06
CA ARG A 30 -0.32 18.35 -3.94
C ARG A 30 -0.92 19.74 -4.16
N PRO A 31 -2.03 19.83 -4.89
CA PRO A 31 -2.66 21.10 -5.25
C PRO A 31 -3.32 21.82 -4.06
N ASP A 32 -3.64 21.09 -3.01
CA ASP A 32 -4.31 21.54 -1.78
C ASP A 32 -3.37 22.16 -0.74
N MET A 33 -2.06 22.16 -0.98
CA MET A 33 -1.09 22.84 -0.12
C MET A 33 -1.02 24.33 -0.40
N ALA A 34 -0.71 25.13 0.63
CA ALA A 34 -0.52 26.59 0.52
C ALA A 34 0.55 26.97 -0.53
N VAL A 35 1.56 26.13 -0.72
CA VAL A 35 2.52 26.18 -1.83
C VAL A 35 2.41 24.84 -2.58
N PRO A 36 1.94 24.83 -3.83
CA PRO A 36 1.83 23.61 -4.61
C PRO A 36 3.19 22.94 -4.78
N GLU A 37 3.27 21.65 -4.45
CA GLU A 37 4.46 20.85 -4.66
C GLU A 37 4.44 20.31 -6.10
N HIS A 38 5.49 20.63 -6.86
CA HIS A 38 5.66 20.19 -8.24
C HIS A 38 6.50 18.94 -8.33
N GLY A 39 6.18 18.11 -9.32
CA GLY A 39 6.84 16.85 -9.56
C GLY A 39 6.40 15.74 -8.59
N ILE A 40 6.68 14.50 -8.96
CA ILE A 40 6.45 13.32 -8.12
C ILE A 40 7.77 12.63 -7.81
N GLU A 41 7.82 11.96 -6.67
CA GLU A 41 9.02 11.25 -6.20
C GLU A 41 9.55 10.24 -7.23
N ALA A 42 10.87 10.02 -7.21
CA ALA A 42 11.55 9.07 -8.10
C ALA A 42 10.96 7.65 -8.03
N ALA A 43 10.55 7.20 -6.83
CA ALA A 43 9.90 5.90 -6.66
C ALA A 43 8.55 5.81 -7.39
N SER A 44 7.76 6.88 -7.38
CA SER A 44 6.49 6.95 -8.10
C SER A 44 6.70 7.00 -9.61
N ARG A 45 7.73 7.71 -10.10
CA ARG A 45 8.12 7.71 -11.52
C ARG A 45 8.60 6.33 -11.97
N ALA A 46 9.44 5.67 -11.18
CA ALA A 46 9.92 4.31 -11.45
C ALA A 46 8.76 3.32 -11.57
N ARG A 47 7.75 3.42 -10.69
CA ARG A 47 6.54 2.58 -10.75
C ARG A 47 5.75 2.81 -12.05
N LYS A 48 5.60 4.07 -12.48
CA LYS A 48 4.91 4.40 -13.74
C LYS A 48 5.68 3.86 -14.95
N LEU A 49 6.99 4.05 -14.98
CA LEU A 49 7.85 3.48 -16.04
C LEU A 49 7.77 1.94 -16.05
N SER A 50 7.73 1.30 -14.89
CA SER A 50 7.55 -0.16 -14.79
C SER A 50 6.22 -0.62 -15.41
N ALA A 51 5.14 0.11 -15.18
CA ALA A 51 3.85 -0.19 -15.80
C ALA A 51 3.89 -0.05 -17.33
N ILE A 52 4.48 1.04 -17.85
CA ILE A 52 4.67 1.26 -19.28
C ILE A 52 5.54 0.16 -19.90
N LYS A 53 6.67 -0.18 -19.28
CA LYS A 53 7.54 -1.28 -19.75
C LYS A 53 6.81 -2.62 -19.77
N SER A 54 6.02 -2.92 -18.76
CA SER A 54 5.24 -4.15 -18.69
C SER A 54 4.17 -4.21 -19.79
N PHE A 55 3.52 -3.10 -20.08
CA PHE A 55 2.54 -2.99 -21.14
C PHE A 55 3.14 -3.22 -22.52
N TYR A 56 4.21 -2.50 -22.89
CA TYR A 56 4.87 -2.71 -24.19
C TYR A 56 5.52 -4.09 -24.30
N LYS A 57 6.09 -4.63 -23.21
CA LYS A 57 6.57 -6.02 -23.20
C LYS A 57 5.43 -7.02 -23.45
N TYR A 58 4.25 -6.79 -22.92
CA TYR A 58 3.08 -7.63 -23.20
C TYR A 58 2.72 -7.58 -24.69
N LEU A 59 2.63 -6.39 -25.28
CA LEU A 59 2.29 -6.22 -26.70
C LEU A 59 3.35 -6.79 -27.66
N THR A 60 4.64 -6.69 -27.34
CA THR A 60 5.71 -7.16 -28.21
C THR A 60 6.04 -8.64 -28.02
N VAL A 61 6.03 -9.14 -26.77
CA VAL A 61 6.51 -10.51 -26.48
C VAL A 61 5.35 -11.51 -26.38
N ARG A 62 4.25 -11.12 -25.72
CA ARG A 62 3.14 -12.05 -25.46
C ARG A 62 2.13 -12.10 -26.60
N THR A 63 1.62 -10.93 -27.00
CA THR A 63 0.59 -10.86 -28.06
C THR A 63 1.16 -10.70 -29.45
N LYS A 64 2.43 -10.25 -29.57
CA LYS A 64 3.11 -9.95 -30.83
C LYS A 64 2.34 -8.99 -31.74
N GLN A 65 1.57 -8.10 -31.14
CA GLN A 65 0.82 -7.06 -31.84
C GLN A 65 1.71 -5.88 -32.27
N LEU A 66 2.83 -5.68 -31.58
CA LEU A 66 3.87 -4.73 -31.93
C LEU A 66 5.18 -5.45 -32.22
N THR A 67 5.95 -4.93 -33.18
CA THR A 67 7.28 -5.45 -33.54
C THR A 67 8.38 -4.83 -32.68
N GLU A 68 8.21 -3.57 -32.27
CA GLU A 68 9.21 -2.81 -31.53
C GLU A 68 8.69 -2.35 -30.15
N ASN A 69 9.63 -2.24 -29.22
CA ASN A 69 9.35 -1.79 -27.86
C ASN A 69 10.04 -0.43 -27.61
N PRO A 70 9.32 0.69 -27.65
CA PRO A 70 9.92 2.02 -27.52
C PRO A 70 10.52 2.32 -26.14
N VAL A 71 10.27 1.46 -25.17
CA VAL A 71 10.77 1.64 -23.78
C VAL A 71 11.82 0.62 -23.37
N ALA A 72 12.31 -0.21 -24.30
CA ALA A 72 13.26 -1.28 -23.97
C ALA A 72 14.49 -0.72 -23.23
N ASP A 73 15.10 0.33 -23.76
CA ASP A 73 16.37 0.91 -23.29
C ASP A 73 16.19 2.05 -22.29
N LEU A 74 14.95 2.43 -21.93
CA LEU A 74 14.74 3.49 -20.92
C LEU A 74 15.21 3.02 -19.54
N GLU A 75 16.10 3.80 -18.94
CA GLU A 75 16.58 3.53 -17.60
C GLU A 75 15.58 4.00 -16.51
N TYR A 76 15.57 3.26 -15.41
CA TYR A 76 14.79 3.67 -14.25
C TYR A 76 15.42 4.87 -13.53
N PRO A 77 14.61 5.79 -12.99
CA PRO A 77 15.11 6.84 -12.12
C PRO A 77 15.91 6.25 -10.96
N LYS A 78 17.06 6.86 -10.64
CA LYS A 78 17.87 6.46 -9.47
C LYS A 78 17.06 6.64 -8.19
N LEU A 79 16.84 5.56 -7.46
CA LEU A 79 16.13 5.58 -6.18
C LEU A 79 17.12 5.82 -5.05
N ARG A 80 16.84 6.78 -4.18
CA ARG A 80 17.56 6.91 -2.91
C ARG A 80 17.12 5.75 -2.00
N LYS A 81 18.05 4.96 -1.53
CA LYS A 81 17.82 3.97 -0.48
C LYS A 81 17.60 4.75 0.82
N SER A 82 16.38 4.78 1.32
CA SER A 82 16.10 5.24 2.68
C SER A 82 16.02 4.04 3.61
N LEU A 83 16.54 4.21 4.83
CA LEU A 83 16.32 3.22 5.87
C LEU A 83 14.83 3.21 6.22
N PRO A 84 14.24 2.04 6.49
CA PRO A 84 12.88 1.95 6.97
C PRO A 84 12.72 2.77 8.26
N LYS A 85 11.67 3.57 8.33
CA LYS A 85 11.27 4.23 9.58
C LYS A 85 10.43 3.24 10.39
N TYR A 86 10.79 3.03 11.63
CA TYR A 86 10.08 2.18 12.58
C TYR A 86 9.88 2.94 13.89
N LEU A 87 8.89 2.56 14.66
CA LEU A 87 8.68 3.08 16.01
C LEU A 87 9.63 2.36 16.98
N THR A 88 10.25 3.12 17.88
CA THR A 88 10.96 2.53 19.03
C THR A 88 9.96 1.91 19.99
N PHE A 89 10.46 1.20 21.01
CA PHE A 89 9.59 0.65 22.06
C PHE A 89 8.87 1.76 22.83
N GLU A 90 9.58 2.85 23.15
CA GLU A 90 9.06 4.00 23.85
C GLU A 90 7.98 4.72 23.03
N GLU A 91 8.22 4.92 21.74
CA GLU A 91 7.25 5.53 20.82
C GLU A 91 6.01 4.65 20.64
N SER A 92 6.19 3.34 20.55
CA SER A 92 5.08 2.37 20.46
C SER A 92 4.24 2.37 21.73
N SER A 93 4.89 2.45 22.89
CA SER A 93 4.22 2.54 24.20
C SER A 93 3.46 3.87 24.35
N ALA A 94 4.08 4.98 23.96
CA ALA A 94 3.44 6.29 23.98
C ALA A 94 2.23 6.35 23.04
N LEU A 95 2.31 5.74 21.86
CA LEU A 95 1.21 5.61 20.91
C LEU A 95 0.02 4.86 21.52
N LEU A 96 0.26 3.75 22.20
CA LEU A 96 -0.79 2.97 22.87
C LEU A 96 -1.43 3.76 24.03
N GLN A 97 -0.63 4.52 24.80
CA GLN A 97 -1.13 5.35 25.90
C GLN A 97 -1.94 6.58 25.43
N ALA A 98 -1.70 7.04 24.21
CA ALA A 98 -2.41 8.19 23.65
C ALA A 98 -3.81 7.85 23.11
N VAL A 99 -4.16 6.55 23.06
CA VAL A 99 -5.49 6.12 22.60
C VAL A 99 -6.55 6.60 23.60
N SER A 100 -7.58 7.27 23.10
CA SER A 100 -8.67 7.80 23.90
C SER A 100 -9.93 8.04 23.03
N GLY A 101 -11.07 8.28 23.66
CA GLY A 101 -12.32 8.63 23.00
C GLY A 101 -13.31 7.47 22.88
N THR A 102 -14.38 7.69 22.12
CA THR A 102 -15.56 6.80 22.07
C THR A 102 -15.22 5.36 21.63
N ASN A 103 -14.19 5.19 20.82
CA ASN A 103 -13.77 3.89 20.28
C ASN A 103 -12.42 3.42 20.85
N GLU A 104 -12.08 3.86 22.05
CA GLU A 104 -10.76 3.61 22.66
C GLU A 104 -10.38 2.13 22.66
N LYS A 105 -11.25 1.23 23.08
CA LYS A 105 -10.96 -0.21 23.15
C LYS A 105 -10.69 -0.81 21.77
N ARG A 106 -11.49 -0.43 20.78
CA ARG A 106 -11.31 -0.84 19.38
C ARG A 106 -9.95 -0.36 18.85
N ASP A 107 -9.67 0.92 19.01
CA ASP A 107 -8.47 1.53 18.45
C ASP A 107 -7.21 1.00 19.15
N TYR A 108 -7.28 0.75 20.45
CA TYR A 108 -6.23 0.08 21.21
C TYR A 108 -5.99 -1.36 20.71
N ALA A 109 -7.05 -2.16 20.50
CA ALA A 109 -6.93 -3.52 19.96
C ALA A 109 -6.33 -3.54 18.55
N ILE A 110 -6.71 -2.59 17.69
CA ILE A 110 -6.13 -2.42 16.35
C ILE A 110 -4.63 -2.16 16.43
N LEU A 111 -4.20 -1.21 17.28
CA LEU A 111 -2.78 -0.89 17.44
C LEU A 111 -2.00 -2.06 18.03
N MET A 112 -2.57 -2.76 19.01
CA MET A 112 -1.99 -3.97 19.59
C MET A 112 -1.75 -5.05 18.53
N LEU A 113 -2.72 -5.28 17.63
CA LEU A 113 -2.58 -6.21 16.52
C LEU A 113 -1.49 -5.78 15.54
N PHE A 114 -1.40 -4.50 15.20
CA PHE A 114 -0.33 -4.02 14.32
C PHE A 114 1.05 -4.16 14.94
N LEU A 115 1.22 -3.78 16.19
CA LEU A 115 2.52 -3.77 16.87
C LEU A 115 3.00 -5.19 17.22
N ASN A 116 2.10 -6.09 17.63
CA ASN A 116 2.47 -7.46 18.04
C ASN A 116 2.48 -8.45 16.86
N CYS A 117 1.54 -8.31 15.93
CA CYS A 117 1.32 -9.30 14.87
C CYS A 117 1.90 -8.88 13.51
N GLY A 118 2.21 -7.60 13.31
CA GLY A 118 2.74 -7.10 12.04
C GLY A 118 1.81 -7.38 10.85
N ILE A 119 0.50 -7.44 11.07
CA ILE A 119 -0.46 -7.69 10.01
C ILE A 119 -0.65 -6.45 9.13
N ARG A 120 -1.02 -6.65 7.88
CA ARG A 120 -1.31 -5.53 6.97
C ARG A 120 -2.68 -4.94 7.27
N ARG A 121 -2.85 -3.65 6.96
CA ARG A 121 -4.17 -2.99 7.08
C ARG A 121 -5.29 -3.75 6.38
N SER A 122 -5.04 -4.25 5.17
CA SER A 122 -6.03 -5.03 4.43
C SER A 122 -6.38 -6.38 5.08
N GLU A 123 -5.41 -7.00 5.76
CA GLU A 123 -5.61 -8.23 6.50
C GLU A 123 -6.46 -7.98 7.76
N LEU A 124 -6.21 -6.86 8.46
CA LEU A 124 -7.04 -6.46 9.61
C LEU A 124 -8.49 -6.18 9.19
N VAL A 125 -8.69 -5.42 8.11
CA VAL A 125 -10.05 -5.08 7.62
C VAL A 125 -10.83 -6.32 7.17
N GLY A 126 -10.12 -7.33 6.67
CA GLY A 126 -10.74 -8.60 6.25
C GLY A 126 -10.89 -9.64 7.36
N LEU A 127 -10.51 -9.32 8.60
CA LEU A 127 -10.57 -10.25 9.73
C LEU A 127 -12.01 -10.40 10.23
N ASN A 128 -12.48 -11.63 10.34
CA ASN A 128 -13.79 -11.96 10.93
C ASN A 128 -13.62 -12.50 12.36
N LEU A 129 -14.68 -12.48 13.15
CA LEU A 129 -14.67 -13.04 14.51
C LEU A 129 -14.28 -14.51 14.53
N THR A 130 -14.69 -15.27 13.52
CA THR A 130 -14.33 -16.69 13.33
C THR A 130 -12.86 -16.93 13.03
N ASP A 131 -12.12 -15.88 12.70
CA ASP A 131 -10.67 -15.94 12.43
C ASP A 131 -9.82 -15.68 13.68
N VAL A 132 -10.45 -15.29 14.80
CA VAL A 132 -9.79 -14.97 16.07
C VAL A 132 -9.87 -16.16 17.00
N TYR A 133 -8.71 -16.78 17.26
CA TYR A 133 -8.53 -17.90 18.20
C TYR A 133 -7.95 -17.38 19.51
N GLU A 134 -7.76 -18.27 20.48
CA GLU A 134 -7.27 -17.91 21.81
C GLU A 134 -5.88 -17.27 21.79
N ASP A 135 -4.96 -17.83 20.99
CA ASP A 135 -3.53 -17.47 20.94
C ASP A 135 -3.07 -16.95 19.58
N ARG A 136 -3.96 -16.89 18.58
CA ARG A 136 -3.62 -16.58 17.20
C ARG A 136 -4.80 -16.04 16.42
N ILE A 137 -4.51 -15.41 15.28
CA ILE A 137 -5.50 -15.04 14.25
C ILE A 137 -5.14 -15.74 12.94
N ARG A 138 -6.18 -16.07 12.15
CA ARG A 138 -6.04 -16.49 10.77
C ARG A 138 -6.15 -15.25 9.88
N VAL A 139 -5.15 -14.98 9.07
CA VAL A 139 -5.16 -13.86 8.12
C VAL A 139 -4.99 -14.36 6.69
N VAL A 140 -5.71 -13.72 5.77
CA VAL A 140 -5.64 -14.02 4.34
C VAL A 140 -4.82 -12.93 3.66
N GLY A 141 -3.68 -13.32 3.09
CA GLY A 141 -2.74 -12.42 2.43
C GLY A 141 -2.93 -12.34 0.92
N LYS A 142 -1.96 -11.71 0.25
CA LYS A 142 -1.93 -11.58 -1.21
C LYS A 142 -1.98 -12.94 -1.90
N GLY A 143 -2.88 -13.09 -2.86
CA GLY A 143 -3.07 -14.34 -3.61
C GLY A 143 -3.87 -15.39 -2.84
N ASN A 144 -4.73 -14.95 -1.93
CA ASN A 144 -5.59 -15.82 -1.11
C ASN A 144 -4.81 -16.85 -0.27
N LYS A 145 -3.58 -16.49 0.15
CA LYS A 145 -2.76 -17.35 1.01
C LYS A 145 -3.10 -17.09 2.46
N GLU A 146 -3.55 -18.14 3.14
CA GLU A 146 -3.83 -18.10 4.57
C GLU A 146 -2.57 -18.35 5.39
N ARG A 147 -2.49 -17.68 6.55
CA ARG A 147 -1.49 -17.98 7.59
C ARG A 147 -2.04 -17.68 8.97
N PHE A 148 -1.53 -18.35 9.96
CA PHE A 148 -1.74 -18.00 11.36
C PHE A 148 -0.67 -17.04 11.85
N VAL A 149 -1.10 -16.07 12.65
CA VAL A 149 -0.21 -15.13 13.34
C VAL A 149 -0.51 -15.22 14.83
N TYR A 150 0.50 -15.57 15.60
CA TYR A 150 0.40 -15.76 17.04
C TYR A 150 0.61 -14.45 17.79
N PHE A 151 -0.03 -14.30 18.94
CA PHE A 151 0.09 -13.13 19.82
C PHE A 151 0.08 -13.53 21.29
N GLY A 152 0.57 -12.62 22.15
CA GLY A 152 0.62 -12.85 23.58
C GLY A 152 -0.66 -12.43 24.31
N SER A 153 -0.70 -12.72 25.63
CA SER A 153 -1.85 -12.45 26.49
C SER A 153 -2.29 -10.98 26.53
N SER A 154 -1.38 -10.03 26.39
CA SER A 154 -1.71 -8.60 26.36
C SER A 154 -2.54 -8.22 25.12
N CYS A 155 -2.19 -8.78 23.95
CA CYS A 155 -2.95 -8.59 22.73
C CYS A 155 -4.32 -9.28 22.83
N ARG A 156 -4.39 -10.47 23.42
CA ARG A 156 -5.66 -11.17 23.69
C ARG A 156 -6.60 -10.31 24.54
N LYS A 157 -6.12 -9.77 25.65
CA LYS A 157 -6.91 -8.90 26.54
C LYS A 157 -7.44 -7.66 25.80
N ALA A 158 -6.65 -7.08 24.92
CA ALA A 158 -7.09 -5.94 24.11
C ALA A 158 -8.23 -6.31 23.15
N ILE A 159 -8.12 -7.46 22.48
CA ILE A 159 -9.16 -7.98 21.60
C ILE A 159 -10.45 -8.27 22.39
N ASP A 160 -10.34 -8.94 23.54
CA ASP A 160 -11.49 -9.30 24.37
C ASP A 160 -12.23 -8.04 24.87
N ALA A 161 -11.48 -6.99 25.24
CA ALA A 161 -12.07 -5.73 25.68
C ALA A 161 -12.87 -5.02 24.56
N ASP A 162 -12.41 -5.09 23.30
CA ASP A 162 -13.17 -4.57 22.15
C ASP A 162 -14.42 -5.43 21.88
N LEU A 163 -14.29 -6.75 21.88
CA LEU A 163 -15.40 -7.66 21.64
C LEU A 163 -16.50 -7.53 22.71
N GLU A 164 -16.12 -7.37 23.98
CA GLU A 164 -17.07 -7.11 25.06
C GLU A 164 -17.83 -5.79 24.86
N GLU A 165 -17.16 -4.74 24.38
CA GLU A 165 -17.80 -3.46 24.08
C GLU A 165 -18.79 -3.58 22.92
N ARG A 166 -18.41 -4.27 21.85
CA ARG A 166 -19.29 -4.50 20.68
C ARG A 166 -20.55 -5.29 21.06
N SER A 167 -20.42 -6.30 21.92
CA SER A 167 -21.58 -7.10 22.34
C SER A 167 -22.64 -6.28 23.07
N LYS A 168 -22.27 -5.16 23.72
CA LYS A 168 -23.19 -4.25 24.38
C LYS A 168 -23.99 -3.38 23.39
N ILE A 169 -23.37 -3.07 22.23
CA ILE A 169 -24.00 -2.23 21.18
C ILE A 169 -25.02 -3.05 20.38
N GLU A 170 -24.78 -4.34 20.13
CA GLU A 170 -25.69 -5.21 19.38
C GLU A 170 -26.97 -5.59 20.15
N LEU A 171 -27.00 -5.33 21.46
CA LEU A 171 -28.15 -5.63 22.34
C LEU A 171 -29.08 -4.42 22.57
N THR A 172 -28.79 -3.28 21.94
CA THR A 172 -29.59 -2.06 21.99
C THR A 172 -30.22 -1.74 20.64
#